data_0464a45cfd16f2a4061375a5c60473e6
#
_entry.id   0464a45cfd16f2a4061375a5c60473e6
#
_cell.length_a   1.000
_cell.length_b   1.000
_cell.length_c   1.000
_cell.angle_alpha   90.00
_cell.angle_beta   90.00
_cell.angle_gamma   90.00
#
_symmetry.space_group_name_H-M   'P 1'
#
loop_
_entity.id
_entity.type
_entity.pdbx_description
1 polymer ?
#
loop_
_entity_poly.entity_id
_entity_poly.type
_entity_poly.pdbx_seq_one_letter_code
_entity_poly.pdbx_strand_id
1 'polypeptide(L)'
;MATQLQDSFDVGGVMLDRPFKIRRLGHFGFYANDMEASLRFYRDLLGFQITDILDFAGRANEPKDLEGKGDTRGFFMRYGTDHHAFVLFPYRVRKAIDYNDTMADGATMNQITWQVGSLQEVRHATDWFREIGVHYGRTGRDLPGSNWHVYPVDPDGRVNELFYGIEQIGWNGLSKPQNMYDQKFMNPPEIPYIREAEEVRRAVDAGVDMSAGTNSLEQGDATYDVGGVLLSRPFKITGIGPVRLFTDNMEDA
;
A
#
# COMPACT_ATOMS: atom_id res chain seq x y z
N MET A 1 -26.19 -11.02 -24.92
CA MET A 1 -25.08 -11.01 -25.90
C MET A 1 -23.81 -11.09 -25.09
N ALA A 2 -23.02 -12.15 -25.26
CA ALA A 2 -21.71 -12.22 -24.60
C ALA A 2 -20.83 -11.14 -25.24
N THR A 3 -20.38 -10.19 -24.43
CA THR A 3 -19.40 -9.19 -24.86
C THR A 3 -18.15 -9.97 -25.22
N GLN A 4 -17.71 -9.88 -26.48
CA GLN A 4 -16.48 -10.51 -26.93
C GLN A 4 -15.35 -9.81 -26.18
N LEU A 5 -14.64 -10.54 -25.32
CA LEU A 5 -13.48 -10.01 -24.61
C LEU A 5 -12.48 -9.47 -25.65
N GLN A 6 -11.89 -8.33 -25.37
CA GLN A 6 -10.86 -7.76 -26.24
C GLN A 6 -9.62 -8.64 -26.15
N ASP A 7 -9.20 -9.23 -27.27
CA ASP A 7 -8.08 -10.19 -27.31
C ASP A 7 -6.71 -9.54 -27.07
N SER A 8 -6.59 -8.22 -27.20
CA SER A 8 -5.34 -7.51 -26.97
C SER A 8 -5.55 -6.03 -26.62
N PHE A 9 -4.64 -5.50 -25.81
CA PHE A 9 -4.68 -4.14 -25.28
C PHE A 9 -3.36 -3.43 -25.61
N ASP A 10 -3.43 -2.18 -26.08
CA ASP A 10 -2.26 -1.30 -26.16
C ASP A 10 -1.96 -0.71 -24.76
N VAL A 11 -0.85 -1.13 -24.16
CA VAL A 11 -0.39 -0.67 -22.85
C VAL A 11 0.92 0.08 -23.04
N GLY A 12 0.82 1.38 -23.27
CA GLY A 12 2.00 2.24 -23.48
C GLY A 12 2.83 1.86 -24.71
N GLY A 13 2.18 1.52 -25.83
CA GLY A 13 2.80 1.13 -27.09
C GLY A 13 3.18 -0.35 -27.18
N VAL A 14 2.77 -1.16 -26.20
CA VAL A 14 3.00 -2.62 -26.21
C VAL A 14 1.65 -3.33 -26.21
N MET A 15 1.45 -4.23 -27.17
CA MET A 15 0.25 -5.07 -27.23
C MET A 15 0.37 -6.22 -26.22
N LEU A 16 -0.61 -6.33 -25.32
CA LEU A 16 -0.69 -7.36 -24.28
C LEU A 16 -2.06 -8.03 -24.29
N ASP A 17 -2.15 -9.21 -23.70
CA ASP A 17 -3.38 -9.97 -23.44
C ASP A 17 -4.19 -9.45 -22.23
N ARG A 18 -3.70 -8.41 -21.58
CA ARG A 18 -4.30 -7.75 -20.42
C ARG A 18 -4.07 -6.24 -20.47
N PRO A 19 -4.97 -5.41 -19.87
CA PRO A 19 -4.91 -3.94 -20.00
C PRO A 19 -3.90 -3.25 -19.09
N PHE A 20 -2.94 -3.97 -18.52
CA PHE A 20 -1.90 -3.44 -17.64
C PHE A 20 -0.60 -4.21 -17.79
N LYS A 21 0.50 -3.58 -17.37
CA LYS A 21 1.82 -4.22 -17.29
C LYS A 21 2.40 -4.04 -15.89
N ILE A 22 2.73 -5.14 -15.22
CA ILE A 22 3.48 -5.10 -13.97
C ILE A 22 4.89 -4.58 -14.24
N ARG A 23 5.31 -3.54 -13.53
CA ARG A 23 6.62 -2.91 -13.66
C ARG A 23 7.60 -3.42 -12.61
N ARG A 24 7.14 -3.58 -11.38
CA ARG A 24 7.93 -4.08 -10.25
C ARG A 24 7.04 -4.59 -9.12
N LEU A 25 7.62 -5.37 -8.21
CA LEU A 25 7.08 -5.57 -6.87
C LEU A 25 7.11 -4.21 -6.15
N GLY A 26 5.99 -3.79 -5.60
CA GLY A 26 5.82 -2.49 -4.96
C GLY A 26 6.12 -2.53 -3.48
N HIS A 27 5.11 -2.86 -2.71
CA HIS A 27 5.20 -3.01 -1.27
C HIS A 27 4.50 -4.31 -0.83
N PHE A 28 4.58 -4.64 0.45
CA PHE A 28 3.86 -5.78 1.01
C PHE A 28 3.45 -5.48 2.45
N GLY A 29 2.44 -6.20 2.94
CA GLY A 29 1.95 -6.04 4.30
C GLY A 29 1.94 -7.35 5.06
N PHE A 30 2.29 -7.29 6.33
CA PHE A 30 2.19 -8.40 7.26
C PHE A 30 1.21 -8.11 8.39
N TYR A 31 0.67 -9.18 8.96
CA TYR A 31 -0.06 -9.13 10.20
C TYR A 31 0.89 -9.39 11.37
N ALA A 32 0.82 -8.53 12.39
CA ALA A 32 1.58 -8.65 13.63
C ALA A 32 0.67 -9.14 14.75
N ASN A 33 1.06 -10.20 15.44
CA ASN A 33 0.43 -10.65 16.69
C ASN A 33 0.91 -9.86 17.90
N ASP A 34 2.17 -9.44 17.87
CA ASP A 34 2.81 -8.55 18.84
C ASP A 34 3.41 -7.37 18.08
N MET A 35 2.70 -6.24 18.13
CA MET A 35 3.09 -5.05 17.39
C MET A 35 4.39 -4.44 17.94
N GLU A 36 4.57 -4.44 19.26
CA GLU A 36 5.76 -3.88 19.87
C GLU A 36 7.02 -4.68 19.52
N ALA A 37 6.96 -6.00 19.58
CA ALA A 37 8.06 -6.87 19.16
C ALA A 37 8.37 -6.71 17.66
N SER A 38 7.32 -6.58 16.82
CA SER A 38 7.48 -6.34 15.39
C SER A 38 8.14 -5.00 15.11
N LEU A 39 7.75 -3.93 15.79
CA LEU A 39 8.37 -2.61 15.64
C LEU A 39 9.83 -2.62 16.11
N ARG A 40 10.15 -3.28 17.22
CA ARG A 40 11.57 -3.46 17.61
C ARG A 40 12.39 -4.14 16.53
N PHE A 41 11.84 -5.15 15.87
CA PHE A 41 12.53 -5.84 14.78
C PHE A 41 12.67 -4.98 13.53
N TYR A 42 11.56 -4.50 12.97
CA TYR A 42 11.58 -3.82 11.67
C TYR A 42 12.10 -2.39 11.76
N ARG A 43 11.66 -1.61 12.74
CA ARG A 43 12.07 -0.22 12.90
C ARG A 43 13.46 -0.13 13.54
N ASP A 44 13.64 -0.73 14.72
CA ASP A 44 14.84 -0.47 15.53
C ASP A 44 16.05 -1.31 15.06
N LEU A 45 15.82 -2.59 14.68
CA LEU A 45 16.90 -3.46 14.21
C LEU A 45 17.17 -3.30 12.70
N LEU A 46 16.14 -3.41 11.85
CA LEU A 46 16.29 -3.34 10.40
C LEU A 46 16.33 -1.92 9.85
N GLY A 47 15.85 -0.92 10.61
CA GLY A 47 15.92 0.50 10.28
C GLY A 47 14.88 0.98 9.26
N PHE A 48 13.72 0.33 9.22
CA PHE A 48 12.58 0.90 8.50
C PHE A 48 12.09 2.15 9.23
N GLN A 49 11.80 3.19 8.48
CA GLN A 49 11.27 4.45 9.00
C GLN A 49 9.75 4.44 8.93
N ILE A 50 9.08 4.82 10.02
CA ILE A 50 7.62 4.95 10.04
C ILE A 50 7.26 6.26 9.31
N THR A 51 6.51 6.13 8.24
CA THR A 51 6.07 7.28 7.42
C THR A 51 4.66 7.70 7.79
N ASP A 52 3.81 6.77 8.18
CA ASP A 52 2.45 7.08 8.61
C ASP A 52 1.92 6.03 9.59
N ILE A 53 0.93 6.43 10.37
CA ILE A 53 0.25 5.57 11.34
C ILE A 53 -1.25 5.67 11.10
N LEU A 54 -1.90 4.52 10.98
CA LEU A 54 -3.33 4.42 10.83
C LEU A 54 -3.93 3.79 12.08
N ASP A 55 -4.68 4.57 12.87
CA ASP A 55 -5.40 4.03 14.01
C ASP A 55 -6.81 3.58 13.59
N PHE A 56 -7.09 2.29 13.73
CA PHE A 56 -8.39 1.72 13.43
C PHE A 56 -9.45 2.11 14.47
N ALA A 57 -9.10 2.36 15.73
CA ALA A 57 -10.05 2.71 16.79
C ALA A 57 -10.70 4.09 16.59
N GLY A 58 -10.09 4.98 15.84
CA GLY A 58 -10.58 6.35 15.60
C GLY A 58 -11.48 6.53 14.39
N ARG A 59 -11.79 5.46 13.64
CA ARG A 59 -12.54 5.58 12.38
C ARG A 59 -14.05 5.53 12.58
N ALA A 60 -14.76 6.46 11.95
CA ALA A 60 -16.22 6.61 12.07
C ALA A 60 -17.03 5.36 11.64
N ASN A 61 -16.47 4.50 10.80
CA ASN A 61 -17.12 3.32 10.24
C ASN A 61 -16.55 2.00 10.80
N GLU A 62 -15.67 2.05 11.79
CA GLU A 62 -15.11 0.83 12.38
C GLU A 62 -16.08 0.22 13.41
N PRO A 63 -16.13 -1.11 13.52
CA PRO A 63 -16.92 -1.75 14.55
C PRO A 63 -16.45 -1.28 15.92
N LYS A 64 -17.39 -1.02 16.82
CA LYS A 64 -17.10 -0.60 18.19
C LYS A 64 -16.41 -1.68 19.04
N ASP A 65 -16.21 -2.88 18.51
CA ASP A 65 -15.70 -4.04 19.21
C ASP A 65 -14.19 -4.25 18.99
N LEU A 66 -13.41 -3.19 19.14
CA LEU A 66 -11.94 -3.28 19.18
C LEU A 66 -11.39 -3.30 20.61
N GLU A 67 -12.26 -3.22 21.62
CA GLU A 67 -11.86 -3.29 23.02
C GLU A 67 -11.18 -4.64 23.32
N GLY A 68 -10.02 -4.59 23.97
CA GLY A 68 -9.24 -5.79 24.29
C GLY A 68 -8.50 -6.47 23.14
N LYS A 69 -8.55 -5.90 21.92
CA LYS A 69 -7.82 -6.45 20.74
C LYS A 69 -6.33 -6.10 20.73
N GLY A 70 -5.86 -5.29 21.68
CA GLY A 70 -4.47 -4.84 21.78
C GLY A 70 -4.21 -3.54 21.02
N ASP A 71 -3.02 -3.37 20.45
CA ASP A 71 -2.67 -2.18 19.65
C ASP A 71 -3.56 -2.11 18.40
N THR A 72 -4.25 -1.00 18.20
CA THR A 72 -5.18 -0.77 17.10
C THR A 72 -4.53 -0.07 15.91
N ARG A 73 -3.23 0.22 15.99
CA ARG A 73 -2.52 0.99 14.96
C ARG A 73 -1.89 0.10 13.91
N GLY A 74 -2.01 0.51 12.65
CA GLY A 74 -1.24 0.01 11.53
C GLY A 74 -0.11 0.99 11.19
N PHE A 75 1.06 0.47 10.82
CA PHE A 75 2.28 1.24 10.59
C PHE A 75 2.73 1.11 9.14
N PHE A 76 2.83 2.23 8.45
CA PHE A 76 3.36 2.33 7.09
C PHE A 76 4.84 2.69 7.19
N MET A 77 5.70 1.87 6.60
CA MET A 77 7.14 1.93 6.81
C MET A 77 7.89 1.91 5.48
N ARG A 78 9.00 2.62 5.42
CA ARG A 78 9.86 2.74 4.24
C ARG A 78 11.32 2.46 4.56
N TYR A 79 12.08 2.11 3.53
CA TYR A 79 13.55 2.08 3.54
C TYR A 79 14.14 3.03 2.49
N GLY A 80 13.34 3.53 1.59
CA GLY A 80 13.69 4.42 0.48
C GLY A 80 12.78 5.64 0.42
N THR A 81 12.51 6.11 -0.79
CA THR A 81 11.69 7.30 -1.04
C THR A 81 10.20 7.03 -1.19
N ASP A 82 9.79 5.82 -1.55
CA ASP A 82 8.37 5.47 -1.57
C ASP A 82 7.79 5.65 -0.17
N HIS A 83 6.60 6.22 -0.05
CA HIS A 83 5.91 6.46 1.23
C HIS A 83 5.93 5.22 2.11
N HIS A 84 5.69 4.07 1.53
CA HIS A 84 5.86 2.81 2.22
C HIS A 84 6.29 1.70 1.25
N ALA A 85 7.12 0.83 1.74
CA ALA A 85 7.54 -0.41 1.11
C ALA A 85 7.09 -1.62 1.93
N PHE A 86 6.65 -1.36 3.16
CA PHE A 86 6.27 -2.36 4.12
C PHE A 86 5.18 -1.81 5.05
N VAL A 87 4.19 -2.63 5.36
CA VAL A 87 3.09 -2.26 6.26
C VAL A 87 2.91 -3.34 7.32
N LEU A 88 2.77 -2.93 8.59
CA LEU A 88 2.39 -3.80 9.69
C LEU A 88 0.97 -3.49 10.15
N PHE A 89 0.10 -4.49 10.14
CA PHE A 89 -1.25 -4.39 10.67
C PHE A 89 -1.45 -5.33 11.86
N PRO A 90 -2.18 -4.92 12.92
CA PRO A 90 -2.47 -5.78 14.05
C PRO A 90 -3.44 -6.91 13.63
N TYR A 91 -2.99 -8.16 13.74
CA TYR A 91 -3.77 -9.33 13.29
C TYR A 91 -5.18 -9.36 13.89
N ARG A 92 -5.28 -9.23 15.22
CA ARG A 92 -6.56 -9.35 15.96
C ARG A 92 -7.55 -8.26 15.56
N VAL A 93 -7.06 -7.05 15.31
CA VAL A 93 -7.89 -5.92 14.86
C VAL A 93 -8.36 -6.16 13.42
N ARG A 94 -7.43 -6.52 12.53
CA ARG A 94 -7.78 -6.78 11.12
C ARG A 94 -8.74 -7.95 10.97
N LYS A 95 -8.60 -9.00 11.76
CA LYS A 95 -9.55 -10.13 11.78
C LYS A 95 -10.93 -9.70 12.30
N ALA A 96 -10.99 -8.82 13.31
CA ALA A 96 -12.26 -8.30 13.84
C ALA A 96 -13.02 -7.40 12.85
N ILE A 97 -12.30 -6.70 11.96
CA ILE A 97 -12.90 -5.80 10.95
C ILE A 97 -12.94 -6.41 9.53
N ASP A 98 -12.72 -7.72 9.40
CA ASP A 98 -12.79 -8.41 8.13
C ASP A 98 -14.24 -8.69 7.75
N TYR A 99 -14.89 -7.67 7.19
CA TYR A 99 -16.33 -7.72 6.84
C TYR A 99 -16.72 -8.81 5.84
N ASN A 100 -15.76 -9.32 5.10
CA ASN A 100 -16.01 -10.30 4.03
C ASN A 100 -15.59 -11.71 4.42
N ASP A 101 -15.10 -11.91 5.65
CA ASP A 101 -14.52 -13.17 6.14
C ASP A 101 -13.49 -13.80 5.17
N THR A 102 -12.70 -12.92 4.56
CA THR A 102 -11.69 -13.31 3.56
C THR A 102 -10.35 -13.66 4.21
N MET A 103 -10.12 -13.23 5.44
CA MET A 103 -8.86 -13.40 6.14
C MET A 103 -8.81 -14.77 6.83
N ALA A 104 -7.99 -15.67 6.31
CA ALA A 104 -7.78 -17.00 6.89
C ALA A 104 -7.24 -16.92 8.33
N ASP A 105 -7.59 -17.91 9.15
CA ASP A 105 -7.05 -18.03 10.50
C ASP A 105 -5.54 -18.26 10.45
N GLY A 106 -4.79 -17.48 11.25
CA GLY A 106 -3.34 -17.53 11.27
C GLY A 106 -2.66 -16.89 10.05
N ALA A 107 -3.40 -16.14 9.22
CA ALA A 107 -2.82 -15.39 8.11
C ALA A 107 -1.69 -14.47 8.60
N THR A 108 -0.54 -14.52 7.95
CA THR A 108 0.63 -13.70 8.28
C THR A 108 0.84 -12.57 7.28
N MET A 109 0.32 -12.70 6.06
CA MET A 109 0.43 -11.72 4.99
C MET A 109 -0.89 -10.97 4.84
N ASN A 110 -0.82 -9.64 4.80
CA ASN A 110 -1.96 -8.77 4.51
C ASN A 110 -2.19 -8.64 3.02
N GLN A 111 -1.15 -8.26 2.29
CA GLN A 111 -1.20 -8.05 0.85
C GLN A 111 0.18 -8.12 0.22
N ILE A 112 0.19 -8.38 -1.08
CA ILE A 112 1.34 -8.20 -1.97
C ILE A 112 0.95 -7.24 -3.07
N THR A 113 1.86 -6.35 -3.47
CA THR A 113 1.50 -5.26 -4.38
C THR A 113 2.40 -5.17 -5.59
N TRP A 114 1.81 -4.81 -6.71
CA TRP A 114 2.42 -4.75 -8.02
C TRP A 114 2.23 -3.38 -8.64
N GLN A 115 3.31 -2.69 -8.93
CA GLN A 115 3.23 -1.40 -9.57
C GLN A 115 2.92 -1.53 -11.07
N VAL A 116 1.91 -0.80 -11.52
CA VAL A 116 1.58 -0.60 -12.94
C VAL A 116 2.02 0.79 -13.42
N GLY A 117 1.93 1.05 -14.72
CA GLY A 117 2.55 2.23 -15.32
C GLY A 117 1.72 3.51 -15.27
N SER A 118 0.40 3.41 -15.03
CA SER A 118 -0.48 4.59 -15.08
C SER A 118 -1.79 4.37 -14.33
N LEU A 119 -2.47 5.48 -13.99
CA LEU A 119 -3.84 5.45 -13.47
C LEU A 119 -4.82 4.79 -14.46
N GLN A 120 -4.58 4.96 -15.75
CA GLN A 120 -5.39 4.31 -16.79
C GLN A 120 -5.29 2.79 -16.71
N GLU A 121 -4.10 2.24 -16.47
CA GLU A 121 -3.91 0.80 -16.28
C GLU A 121 -4.70 0.29 -15.06
N VAL A 122 -4.75 1.02 -13.94
CA VAL A 122 -5.57 0.67 -12.78
C VAL A 122 -7.06 0.65 -13.12
N ARG A 123 -7.55 1.66 -13.86
CA ARG A 123 -8.95 1.74 -14.28
C ARG A 123 -9.32 0.56 -15.20
N HIS A 124 -8.52 0.37 -16.24
CA HIS A 124 -8.75 -0.71 -17.21
C HIS A 124 -8.64 -2.10 -16.56
N ALA A 125 -7.71 -2.29 -15.62
CA ALA A 125 -7.61 -3.52 -14.85
C ALA A 125 -8.89 -3.79 -14.05
N THR A 126 -9.47 -2.76 -13.42
CA THR A 126 -10.73 -2.89 -12.67
C THR A 126 -11.88 -3.38 -13.55
N ASP A 127 -12.02 -2.77 -14.74
CA ASP A 127 -13.07 -3.16 -15.69
C ASP A 127 -12.84 -4.58 -16.23
N TRP A 128 -11.59 -4.89 -16.57
CA TRP A 128 -11.21 -6.20 -17.08
C TRP A 128 -11.41 -7.32 -16.05
N PHE A 129 -11.03 -7.13 -14.78
CA PHE A 129 -11.29 -8.12 -13.71
C PHE A 129 -12.78 -8.39 -13.55
N ARG A 130 -13.63 -7.36 -13.68
CA ARG A 130 -15.09 -7.52 -13.65
C ARG A 130 -15.58 -8.35 -14.83
N GLU A 131 -15.05 -8.10 -16.03
CA GLU A 131 -15.44 -8.79 -17.25
C GLU A 131 -15.06 -10.27 -17.24
N ILE A 132 -13.86 -10.60 -16.75
CA ILE A 132 -13.38 -12.00 -16.68
C ILE A 132 -13.79 -12.73 -15.40
N GLY A 133 -14.52 -12.06 -14.49
CA GLY A 133 -15.05 -12.69 -13.27
C GLY A 133 -14.02 -12.89 -12.16
N VAL A 134 -12.88 -12.20 -12.19
CA VAL A 134 -11.91 -12.21 -11.08
C VAL A 134 -12.50 -11.40 -9.93
N HIS A 135 -12.52 -12.01 -8.75
CA HIS A 135 -12.95 -11.31 -7.54
C HIS A 135 -11.97 -10.22 -7.16
N TYR A 136 -12.48 -9.03 -6.83
CA TYR A 136 -11.68 -7.94 -6.28
C TYR A 136 -12.47 -7.17 -5.21
N GLY A 137 -11.76 -6.67 -4.20
CA GLY A 137 -12.38 -6.00 -3.05
C GLY A 137 -12.83 -4.58 -3.39
N ARG A 138 -11.90 -3.71 -3.73
CA ARG A 138 -12.22 -2.31 -4.04
C ARG A 138 -11.24 -1.71 -5.03
N THR A 139 -11.66 -0.63 -5.64
CA THR A 139 -10.85 0.25 -6.47
C THR A 139 -10.90 1.67 -5.89
N GLY A 140 -9.79 2.37 -5.87
CA GLY A 140 -9.79 3.73 -5.34
C GLY A 140 -8.42 4.25 -4.96
N ARG A 141 -8.37 5.10 -3.97
CA ARG A 141 -7.17 5.74 -3.44
C ARG A 141 -7.14 5.63 -1.92
N ASP A 142 -6.02 5.18 -1.36
CA ASP A 142 -5.81 5.16 0.09
C ASP A 142 -5.18 6.47 0.57
N LEU A 143 -5.48 6.83 1.82
CA LEU A 143 -4.93 8.05 2.42
C LEU A 143 -3.44 7.90 2.71
N PRO A 144 -2.96 6.87 3.42
CA PRO A 144 -1.52 6.71 3.57
C PRO A 144 -0.87 6.36 2.23
N GLY A 145 0.03 7.24 1.76
CA GLY A 145 0.79 7.04 0.53
C GLY A 145 0.07 7.38 -0.76
N SER A 146 -1.24 7.65 -0.72
CA SER A 146 -1.99 8.27 -1.83
C SER A 146 -1.97 7.51 -3.16
N ASN A 147 -1.68 6.20 -3.15
CA ASN A 147 -1.64 5.39 -4.37
C ASN A 147 -3.04 4.99 -4.85
N TRP A 148 -3.24 5.10 -6.16
CA TRP A 148 -4.40 4.55 -6.85
C TRP A 148 -4.26 3.04 -6.98
N HIS A 149 -5.32 2.29 -6.71
CA HIS A 149 -5.23 0.83 -6.67
C HIS A 149 -6.53 0.12 -7.07
N VAL A 150 -6.39 -1.17 -7.37
CA VAL A 150 -7.42 -2.19 -7.36
C VAL A 150 -6.89 -3.43 -6.64
N TYR A 151 -7.73 -4.09 -5.85
CA TYR A 151 -7.36 -5.25 -5.04
C TYR A 151 -7.96 -6.55 -5.58
N PRO A 152 -7.37 -7.23 -6.59
CA PRO A 152 -7.78 -8.57 -6.98
C PRO A 152 -7.33 -9.59 -5.94
N VAL A 153 -8.09 -10.68 -5.86
CA VAL A 153 -7.81 -11.82 -4.97
C VAL A 153 -7.38 -13.00 -5.82
N ASP A 154 -6.26 -13.62 -5.46
CA ASP A 154 -5.77 -14.80 -6.15
C ASP A 154 -6.59 -16.06 -5.79
N PRO A 155 -6.42 -17.19 -6.50
CA PRO A 155 -7.17 -18.42 -6.24
C PRO A 155 -7.00 -18.99 -4.83
N ASP A 156 -5.91 -18.69 -4.15
CA ASP A 156 -5.66 -19.07 -2.75
C ASP A 156 -6.23 -18.07 -1.73
N GLY A 157 -6.98 -17.06 -2.19
CA GLY A 157 -7.60 -16.04 -1.33
C GLY A 157 -6.65 -14.94 -0.87
N ARG A 158 -5.45 -14.81 -1.44
CA ARG A 158 -4.51 -13.75 -1.07
C ARG A 158 -4.88 -12.44 -1.76
N VAL A 159 -4.83 -11.36 -1.00
CA VAL A 159 -5.06 -10.02 -1.56
C VAL A 159 -3.82 -9.57 -2.32
N ASN A 160 -4.02 -9.29 -3.59
CA ASN A 160 -3.07 -8.61 -4.45
C ASN A 160 -3.49 -7.15 -4.63
N GLU A 161 -2.56 -6.28 -4.93
CA GLU A 161 -2.83 -4.88 -5.25
C GLU A 161 -2.12 -4.52 -6.55
N LEU A 162 -2.87 -4.07 -7.54
CA LEU A 162 -2.27 -3.32 -8.65
C LEU A 162 -2.36 -1.84 -8.30
N PHE A 163 -1.22 -1.14 -8.25
CA PHE A 163 -1.21 0.26 -7.88
C PHE A 163 -0.41 1.15 -8.80
N TYR A 164 -0.76 2.44 -8.78
CA TYR A 164 -0.05 3.52 -9.45
C TYR A 164 0.02 4.76 -8.57
N GLY A 165 1.16 5.48 -8.59
CA GLY A 165 1.30 6.78 -7.96
C GLY A 165 1.38 6.72 -6.45
N ILE A 166 2.48 6.21 -5.91
CA ILE A 166 2.77 6.31 -4.47
C ILE A 166 3.51 7.61 -4.17
N GLU A 167 3.18 8.25 -3.06
CA GLU A 167 3.87 9.44 -2.57
C GLU A 167 5.37 9.19 -2.42
N GLN A 168 6.18 10.18 -2.82
CA GLN A 168 7.63 10.15 -2.65
C GLN A 168 8.03 11.04 -1.48
N ILE A 169 8.67 10.44 -0.47
CA ILE A 169 9.17 11.16 0.69
C ILE A 169 10.51 11.82 0.35
N GLY A 170 10.57 13.12 0.59
CA GLY A 170 11.78 13.90 0.38
C GLY A 170 12.86 13.68 1.46
N TRP A 171 13.97 14.38 1.30
CA TRP A 171 15.13 14.34 2.20
C TRP A 171 14.82 14.79 3.64
N ASN A 172 13.74 15.57 3.84
CA ASN A 172 13.28 16.03 5.15
C ASN A 172 12.46 14.98 5.90
N GLY A 173 12.17 13.82 5.28
CA GLY A 173 11.40 12.73 5.89
C GLY A 173 9.91 13.02 6.12
N LEU A 174 9.40 14.15 5.62
CA LEU A 174 8.02 14.58 5.86
C LEU A 174 7.06 13.98 4.82
N SER A 175 6.06 13.24 5.28
CA SER A 175 4.92 12.82 4.47
C SER A 175 3.89 13.95 4.35
N LYS A 176 3.07 13.92 3.31
CA LYS A 176 1.92 14.81 3.19
C LYS A 176 0.90 14.47 4.26
N PRO A 177 0.19 15.47 4.82
CA PRO A 177 -0.83 15.21 5.83
C PRO A 177 -2.02 14.47 5.24
N GLN A 178 -2.60 13.54 6.00
CA GLN A 178 -3.70 12.69 5.53
C GLN A 178 -4.92 13.52 5.09
N ASN A 179 -5.20 14.65 5.74
CA ASN A 179 -6.30 15.55 5.39
C ASN A 179 -6.12 16.27 4.04
N MET A 180 -4.94 16.26 3.45
CA MET A 180 -4.76 16.69 2.06
C MET A 180 -5.58 15.82 1.10
N TYR A 181 -5.81 14.57 1.47
CA TYR A 181 -6.50 13.56 0.67
C TYR A 181 -7.88 13.21 1.23
N ASP A 182 -8.61 14.20 1.76
CA ASP A 182 -9.92 14.00 2.40
C ASP A 182 -10.97 13.33 1.50
N GLN A 183 -10.77 13.41 0.20
CA GLN A 183 -11.62 12.72 -0.75
C GLN A 183 -11.13 11.29 -0.94
N LYS A 184 -11.78 10.37 -0.25
CA LYS A 184 -11.68 8.95 -0.56
C LYS A 184 -12.36 8.69 -1.89
N PHE A 185 -11.58 8.62 -2.95
CA PHE A 185 -12.10 8.19 -4.22
C PHE A 185 -12.28 6.67 -4.17
N MET A 186 -13.53 6.23 -4.15
CA MET A 186 -13.87 4.81 -4.26
C MET A 186 -13.69 4.27 -5.68
N ASN A 187 -13.66 5.18 -6.67
CA ASN A 187 -13.36 4.87 -8.06
C ASN A 187 -12.33 5.86 -8.57
N PRO A 188 -11.37 5.43 -9.42
CA PRO A 188 -10.44 6.34 -10.06
C PRO A 188 -11.19 7.38 -10.91
N PRO A 189 -10.73 8.63 -10.90
CA PRO A 189 -11.37 9.70 -11.67
C PRO A 189 -11.15 9.51 -13.17
N GLU A 190 -11.88 10.28 -13.95
CA GLU A 190 -11.67 10.38 -15.40
C GLU A 190 -10.26 10.93 -15.71
N ILE A 191 -9.71 10.50 -16.86
CA ILE A 191 -8.42 10.95 -17.35
C ILE A 191 -8.65 12.03 -18.44
N PRO A 192 -7.84 13.11 -18.42
CA PRO A 192 -6.68 13.38 -17.57
C PRO A 192 -7.07 13.82 -16.16
N TYR A 193 -6.37 13.27 -15.16
CA TYR A 193 -6.51 13.71 -13.78
C TYR A 193 -5.55 14.85 -13.48
N ILE A 194 -5.86 15.64 -12.44
CA ILE A 194 -4.99 16.75 -12.03
C ILE A 194 -3.61 16.22 -11.59
N ARG A 195 -2.60 17.04 -11.79
CA ARG A 195 -1.24 16.72 -11.35
C ARG A 195 -1.11 16.89 -9.85
N GLU A 196 -0.20 16.15 -9.23
CA GLU A 196 0.08 16.23 -7.80
C GLU A 196 0.36 17.66 -7.31
N ALA A 197 1.13 18.45 -8.08
CA ALA A 197 1.38 19.86 -7.75
C ALA A 197 0.09 20.69 -7.68
N GLU A 198 -0.90 20.37 -8.49
CA GLU A 198 -2.21 21.02 -8.45
C GLU A 198 -3.03 20.57 -7.23
N GLU A 199 -2.94 19.31 -6.84
CA GLU A 199 -3.56 18.82 -5.60
C GLU A 199 -2.98 19.52 -4.38
N VAL A 200 -1.65 19.62 -4.30
CA VAL A 200 -0.94 20.35 -3.23
C VAL A 200 -1.40 21.81 -3.18
N ARG A 201 -1.44 22.49 -4.32
CA ARG A 201 -1.90 23.88 -4.39
C ARG A 201 -3.34 24.03 -3.86
N ARG A 202 -4.25 23.16 -4.29
CA ARG A 202 -5.65 23.20 -3.83
C ARG A 202 -5.76 22.93 -2.33
N ALA A 203 -4.98 22.02 -1.79
CA ALA A 203 -4.94 21.72 -0.37
C ALA A 203 -4.45 22.94 0.44
N VAL A 204 -3.38 23.60 0.00
CA VAL A 204 -2.86 24.83 0.61
C VAL A 204 -3.90 25.96 0.53
N ASP A 205 -4.52 26.17 -0.63
CA ASP A 205 -5.57 27.17 -0.82
C ASP A 205 -6.80 26.90 0.09
N ALA A 206 -7.06 25.62 0.40
CA ALA A 206 -8.10 25.20 1.33
C ALA A 206 -7.68 25.26 2.82
N GLY A 207 -6.46 25.71 3.12
CA GLY A 207 -5.96 25.88 4.48
C GLY A 207 -5.36 24.62 5.12
N VAL A 208 -5.01 23.60 4.33
CA VAL A 208 -4.30 22.42 4.84
C VAL A 208 -2.89 22.82 5.23
N ASP A 209 -2.52 22.53 6.46
CA ASP A 209 -1.15 22.69 6.94
C ASP A 209 -0.29 21.52 6.43
N MET A 210 0.51 21.76 5.42
CA MET A 210 1.39 20.77 4.81
C MET A 210 2.51 20.30 5.76
N SER A 211 2.76 20.99 6.86
CA SER A 211 3.74 20.58 7.88
C SER A 211 3.17 19.58 8.90
N ALA A 212 1.86 19.35 8.88
CA ALA A 212 1.17 18.44 9.80
C ALA A 212 1.31 16.95 9.43
N GLY A 213 2.07 16.63 8.37
CA GLY A 213 2.40 15.25 8.02
C GLY A 213 3.33 14.59 9.04
N THR A 214 3.48 13.28 8.92
CA THR A 214 4.40 12.53 9.78
C THR A 214 5.84 12.79 9.35
N ASN A 215 6.69 13.18 10.29
CA ASN A 215 8.13 13.32 10.05
C ASN A 215 8.85 12.05 10.48
N SER A 216 9.45 11.35 9.52
CA SER A 216 10.19 10.12 9.78
C SER A 216 11.64 10.25 9.36
N LEU A 217 12.50 10.47 10.34
CA LEU A 217 13.95 10.48 10.16
C LEU A 217 14.58 9.20 10.68
N GLU A 218 15.85 8.98 10.33
CA GLU A 218 16.66 7.90 10.86
C GLU A 218 16.66 7.95 12.40
N GLN A 219 16.44 6.79 13.03
CA GLN A 219 16.41 6.67 14.49
C GLN A 219 17.69 6.05 15.02
N GLY A 220 18.12 6.52 16.19
CA GLY A 220 19.32 6.06 16.88
C GLY A 220 20.59 6.82 16.51
N ASP A 221 21.68 6.53 17.22
CA ASP A 221 22.96 7.16 17.01
C ASP A 221 23.62 6.67 15.73
N ALA A 222 23.84 7.54 14.78
CA ALA A 222 24.42 7.25 13.49
C ALA A 222 25.95 7.07 13.62
N THR A 223 26.39 5.84 13.94
CA THR A 223 27.80 5.52 14.22
C THR A 223 28.50 4.72 13.15
N TYR A 224 27.75 4.12 12.21
CA TYR A 224 28.31 3.31 11.13
C TYR A 224 28.33 4.07 9.82
N ASP A 225 29.47 4.16 9.17
CA ASP A 225 29.59 4.63 7.78
C ASP A 225 29.23 3.48 6.83
N VAL A 226 28.12 3.59 6.14
CA VAL A 226 27.65 2.63 5.14
C VAL A 226 27.60 3.30 3.78
N GLY A 227 28.73 3.24 3.06
CA GLY A 227 28.84 3.82 1.72
C GLY A 227 28.72 5.35 1.71
N GLY A 228 29.29 6.03 2.70
CA GLY A 228 29.26 7.48 2.85
C GLY A 228 28.02 8.03 3.56
N VAL A 229 27.16 7.15 4.08
CA VAL A 229 25.99 7.53 4.88
C VAL A 229 26.14 6.99 6.30
N LEU A 230 26.03 7.88 7.29
CA LEU A 230 26.05 7.47 8.68
C LEU A 230 24.69 6.89 9.08
N LEU A 231 24.71 5.67 9.62
CA LEU A 231 23.52 4.93 10.06
C LEU A 231 23.71 4.42 11.50
N SER A 232 22.60 4.10 12.15
CA SER A 232 22.58 3.45 13.48
C SER A 232 22.92 1.96 13.43
N ARG A 233 23.17 1.39 12.25
CA ARG A 233 23.43 -0.03 11.98
C ARG A 233 24.45 -0.20 10.83
N PRO A 234 25.18 -1.33 10.78
CA PRO A 234 26.27 -1.53 9.81
C PRO A 234 25.79 -1.92 8.39
N PHE A 235 24.52 -1.74 8.06
CA PHE A 235 23.96 -2.04 6.75
C PHE A 235 22.79 -1.10 6.41
N LYS A 236 22.45 -1.04 5.12
CA LYS A 236 21.26 -0.35 4.60
C LYS A 236 20.45 -1.29 3.72
N ILE A 237 19.15 -1.35 3.96
CA ILE A 237 18.21 -2.03 3.06
C ILE A 237 18.01 -1.15 1.82
N THR A 238 18.21 -1.73 0.63
CA THR A 238 18.17 -0.99 -0.63
C THR A 238 17.05 -1.42 -1.57
N GLY A 239 16.37 -2.53 -1.27
CA GLY A 239 15.31 -3.06 -2.13
C GLY A 239 14.54 -4.19 -1.49
N ILE A 240 13.38 -4.49 -2.09
CA ILE A 240 12.59 -5.69 -1.80
C ILE A 240 13.10 -6.79 -2.73
N GLY A 241 13.41 -7.94 -2.14
CA GLY A 241 13.82 -9.13 -2.88
C GLY A 241 12.63 -9.95 -3.39
N PRO A 242 12.88 -11.17 -3.88
CA PRO A 242 11.82 -12.05 -4.35
C PRO A 242 10.91 -12.48 -3.20
N VAL A 243 9.61 -12.55 -3.47
CA VAL A 243 8.59 -13.10 -2.58
C VAL A 243 8.28 -14.52 -3.03
N ARG A 244 8.17 -15.44 -2.07
CA ARG A 244 7.73 -16.81 -2.32
C ARG A 244 6.33 -16.98 -1.78
N LEU A 245 5.44 -17.46 -2.64
CA LEU A 245 4.10 -17.89 -2.28
C LEU A 245 4.04 -19.40 -2.28
N PHE A 246 3.27 -19.96 -1.40
CA PHE A 246 3.01 -21.40 -1.35
C PHE A 246 1.56 -21.62 -1.74
N THR A 247 1.30 -22.59 -2.60
CA THR A 247 -0.04 -22.98 -3.01
C THR A 247 -0.11 -24.50 -3.04
N ASP A 248 -1.27 -25.03 -2.72
CA ASP A 248 -1.55 -26.47 -2.83
C ASP A 248 -1.99 -26.84 -4.26
N ASN A 249 -2.30 -25.84 -5.10
CA ASN A 249 -2.75 -26.02 -6.47
C ASN A 249 -2.01 -25.07 -7.44
N MET A 250 -0.94 -25.55 -8.02
CA MET A 250 -0.13 -24.78 -8.98
C MET A 250 -0.80 -24.58 -10.34
N GLU A 251 -1.84 -25.36 -10.68
CA GLU A 251 -2.54 -25.23 -11.96
C GLU A 251 -3.52 -24.06 -11.93
N ASP A 252 -4.08 -23.73 -10.76
CA ASP A 252 -5.04 -22.64 -10.57
C ASP A 252 -4.40 -21.35 -10.06
N ALA A 253 -3.14 -21.39 -9.58
CA ALA A 253 -2.43 -20.29 -8.92
C ALA A 253 -1.82 -19.26 -9.89
#